data_6201e58732d6adaad4337889e3f203f7
#
_entry.id   6201e58732d6adaad4337889e3f203f7
#
_cell.length_a   1.000
_cell.length_b   1.000
_cell.length_c   1.000
_cell.angle_alpha   90.00
_cell.angle_beta   90.00
_cell.angle_gamma   90.00
#
_symmetry.space_group_name_H-M   'P 1'
#
loop_
_entity.id
_entity.type
_entity.pdbx_description
1 polymer ?
#
loop_
_entity_poly.entity_id
_entity_poly.type
_entity_poly.pdbx_seq_one_letter_code
_entity_poly.pdbx_strand_id
1 'polypeptide(L)'
;MRQKKRAAAVLLSAVMAFSAVSPAVPVWAASWQKNASGSYIGSDGSVLTGILSRGIDVSQWQQNINWSAVADDDIQFAMIGTRYNNAVDPYFDTNVRGAAAAGLRVGVYLYSYATTTAMAESDADFVLNLIKDYPISYPVVLDVEAQEMNGLTPSQIADIINAFCKKVETAGYYPMVYT
;
A
#
# COMPACT_ATOMS: atom_id res chain seq x y z
N MET A 1 -38.77 -49.62 -27.40
CA MET A 1 -37.62 -48.82 -27.87
C MET A 1 -37.69 -47.43 -27.24
N ARG A 2 -36.99 -47.20 -26.17
CA ARG A 2 -36.71 -45.82 -25.61
C ARG A 2 -35.96 -46.01 -24.31
N GLN A 3 -34.71 -45.82 -24.33
CA GLN A 3 -33.95 -45.43 -23.14
C GLN A 3 -32.45 -45.52 -23.47
N LYS A 4 -31.90 -44.58 -24.25
CA LYS A 4 -30.44 -44.49 -24.40
C LYS A 4 -29.97 -43.09 -24.79
N LYS A 5 -30.48 -42.03 -24.16
CA LYS A 5 -29.97 -40.69 -24.48
C LYS A 5 -29.81 -39.75 -23.27
N ARG A 6 -29.59 -40.26 -22.06
CA ARG A 6 -29.46 -39.38 -20.88
C ARG A 6 -28.18 -39.56 -20.06
N ALA A 7 -27.24 -40.36 -20.51
CA ALA A 7 -26.02 -40.62 -19.78
C ALA A 7 -24.80 -39.83 -20.23
N ALA A 8 -24.88 -39.09 -21.34
CA ALA A 8 -23.72 -38.40 -21.91
C ALA A 8 -23.57 -36.91 -21.47
N ALA A 9 -24.60 -36.34 -20.86
CA ALA A 9 -24.57 -34.90 -20.50
C ALA A 9 -24.03 -34.58 -19.10
N VAL A 10 -23.90 -35.61 -18.26
CA VAL A 10 -23.45 -35.40 -16.86
C VAL A 10 -21.94 -35.51 -16.70
N LEU A 11 -21.26 -36.12 -17.67
CA LEU A 11 -19.81 -36.30 -17.59
C LEU A 11 -18.98 -35.11 -18.09
N LEU A 12 -19.60 -34.19 -18.83
CA LEU A 12 -18.87 -33.04 -19.39
C LEU A 12 -18.75 -31.84 -18.38
N SER A 13 -19.62 -31.80 -17.40
CA SER A 13 -19.58 -30.74 -16.39
C SER A 13 -18.59 -30.99 -15.25
N ALA A 14 -18.13 -32.20 -15.07
CA ALA A 14 -17.14 -32.51 -14.03
C ALA A 14 -15.69 -32.29 -14.46
N VAL A 15 -15.41 -32.24 -15.75
CA VAL A 15 -14.05 -32.07 -16.28
C VAL A 15 -13.65 -30.59 -16.36
N MET A 16 -14.61 -29.68 -16.42
CA MET A 16 -14.30 -28.24 -16.53
C MET A 16 -14.07 -27.57 -15.17
N ALA A 17 -14.33 -28.24 -14.08
CA ALA A 17 -14.01 -27.73 -12.76
C ALA A 17 -12.54 -27.93 -12.34
N PHE A 18 -11.75 -28.68 -13.12
CA PHE A 18 -10.37 -29.02 -12.77
C PHE A 18 -9.31 -28.22 -13.54
N SER A 19 -9.68 -27.39 -14.46
CA SER A 19 -8.73 -26.60 -15.26
C SER A 19 -8.53 -25.18 -14.76
N ALA A 20 -9.08 -24.83 -13.61
CA ALA A 20 -8.83 -23.55 -12.96
C ALA A 20 -7.97 -23.72 -11.70
N VAL A 21 -7.02 -24.63 -11.70
CA VAL A 21 -5.85 -24.47 -10.88
C VAL A 21 -4.95 -23.50 -11.65
N SER A 22 -5.25 -22.23 -11.55
CA SER A 22 -4.24 -21.22 -11.78
C SER A 22 -3.04 -21.64 -10.94
N PRO A 23 -1.83 -21.75 -11.53
CA PRO A 23 -0.66 -21.91 -10.72
C PRO A 23 -0.72 -20.79 -9.69
N ALA A 24 -0.66 -21.15 -8.41
CA ALA A 24 -0.52 -20.17 -7.37
C ALA A 24 0.70 -19.36 -7.76
N VAL A 25 0.49 -18.15 -8.24
CA VAL A 25 1.57 -17.17 -8.39
C VAL A 25 2.14 -17.09 -6.99
N PRO A 26 3.43 -17.33 -6.77
CA PRO A 26 3.97 -17.14 -5.46
C PRO A 26 3.70 -15.69 -5.09
N VAL A 27 2.80 -15.48 -4.18
CA VAL A 27 2.60 -14.18 -3.58
C VAL A 27 3.88 -13.92 -2.80
N TRP A 28 4.72 -13.06 -3.33
CA TRP A 28 5.93 -12.57 -2.67
C TRP A 28 5.57 -11.56 -1.57
N ALA A 29 4.41 -11.73 -0.95
CA ALA A 29 4.19 -11.12 0.33
C ALA A 29 5.07 -11.91 1.30
N ALA A 30 6.09 -11.27 1.85
CA ALA A 30 6.77 -11.79 3.02
C ALA A 30 5.68 -12.03 4.07
N SER A 31 5.15 -13.23 4.08
CA SER A 31 4.01 -13.58 4.89
C SER A 31 4.48 -13.84 6.32
N TRP A 32 4.67 -12.73 7.05
CA TRP A 32 4.75 -12.86 8.49
C TRP A 32 3.33 -12.91 9.05
N GLN A 33 3.11 -13.86 9.93
CA GLN A 33 1.81 -14.20 10.48
C GLN A 33 1.84 -14.07 12.00
N LYS A 34 0.68 -13.86 12.58
CA LYS A 34 0.51 -13.95 14.03
C LYS A 34 0.24 -15.41 14.40
N ASN A 35 1.02 -15.97 15.30
CA ASN A 35 0.78 -17.32 15.81
C ASN A 35 -0.32 -17.35 16.88
N ALA A 36 -0.71 -18.55 17.33
CA ALA A 36 -1.75 -18.72 18.35
C ALA A 36 -1.43 -18.06 19.71
N SER A 37 -0.16 -17.78 19.99
CA SER A 37 0.27 -17.04 21.20
C SER A 37 0.30 -15.52 21.01
N GLY A 38 -0.05 -15.02 19.83
CA GLY A 38 -0.07 -13.60 19.51
C GLY A 38 1.27 -13.01 19.09
N SER A 39 2.31 -13.83 18.92
CA SER A 39 3.61 -13.39 18.43
C SER A 39 3.64 -13.37 16.90
N TYR A 40 4.32 -12.38 16.32
CA TYR A 40 4.56 -12.33 14.88
C TYR A 40 5.71 -13.25 14.49
N ILE A 41 5.51 -14.03 13.44
CA ILE A 41 6.48 -14.99 12.89
C ILE A 41 6.86 -14.57 11.49
N GLY A 42 8.13 -14.43 11.21
CA GLY A 42 8.69 -14.16 9.90
C GLY A 42 8.52 -15.32 8.92
N SER A 43 8.75 -15.06 7.64
CA SER A 43 8.69 -16.09 6.59
C SER A 43 9.70 -17.25 6.78
N ASP A 44 10.75 -17.01 7.56
CA ASP A 44 11.78 -17.98 7.93
C ASP A 44 11.44 -18.78 9.22
N GLY A 45 10.26 -18.54 9.80
CA GLY A 45 9.80 -19.16 11.04
C GLY A 45 10.34 -18.49 12.31
N SER A 46 11.15 -17.44 12.22
CA SER A 46 11.66 -16.72 13.39
C SER A 46 10.58 -15.86 14.05
N VAL A 47 10.65 -15.69 15.37
CA VAL A 47 9.79 -14.75 16.10
C VAL A 47 10.31 -13.33 15.87
N LEU A 48 9.44 -12.47 15.35
CA LEU A 48 9.70 -11.05 15.19
C LEU A 48 9.41 -10.33 16.52
N THR A 49 10.45 -9.79 17.13
CA THR A 49 10.35 -9.09 18.42
C THR A 49 10.21 -7.57 18.20
N GLY A 50 9.55 -6.88 19.14
CA GLY A 50 9.42 -5.42 19.10
C GLY A 50 8.40 -4.90 18.07
N ILE A 51 7.62 -5.77 17.45
CA ILE A 51 6.55 -5.37 16.52
C ILE A 51 5.37 -4.82 17.33
N LEU A 52 5.02 -3.57 17.07
CA LEU A 52 3.90 -2.89 17.71
C LEU A 52 2.62 -2.93 16.88
N SER A 53 2.75 -2.89 15.56
CA SER A 53 1.61 -2.90 14.63
C SER A 53 2.03 -3.41 13.26
N ARG A 54 1.06 -3.94 12.53
CA ARG A 54 1.22 -4.44 11.17
C ARG A 54 0.46 -3.53 10.21
N GLY A 55 1.06 -3.23 9.07
CA GLY A 55 0.47 -2.37 8.06
C GLY A 55 0.77 -2.83 6.65
N ILE A 56 0.13 -2.16 5.72
CA ILE A 56 0.34 -2.32 4.28
C ILE A 56 0.54 -0.96 3.63
N ASP A 57 1.20 -0.93 2.48
CA ASP A 57 1.16 0.18 1.54
C ASP A 57 0.35 -0.21 0.31
N VAL A 58 -0.40 0.75 -0.22
CA VAL A 58 -1.28 0.54 -1.38
C VAL A 58 -1.37 1.78 -2.24
N SER A 59 -1.63 1.55 -3.52
CA SER A 59 -1.87 2.60 -4.51
C SER A 59 -2.89 2.10 -5.54
N GLN A 60 -2.96 2.75 -6.69
CA GLN A 60 -3.76 2.29 -7.82
C GLN A 60 -3.45 0.85 -8.27
N TRP A 61 -2.26 0.34 -7.99
CA TRP A 61 -1.86 -0.99 -8.44
C TRP A 61 -2.66 -2.12 -7.77
N GLN A 62 -3.18 -1.88 -6.57
CA GLN A 62 -4.05 -2.81 -5.86
C GLN A 62 -5.52 -2.68 -6.28
N GLN A 63 -5.88 -1.62 -7.02
CA GLN A 63 -7.25 -1.36 -7.49
C GLN A 63 -8.29 -1.37 -6.33
N ASN A 64 -9.39 -2.11 -6.50
CA ASN A 64 -10.43 -2.22 -5.49
C ASN A 64 -10.02 -3.17 -4.36
N ILE A 65 -9.97 -2.66 -3.14
CA ILE A 65 -9.55 -3.38 -1.95
C ILE A 65 -10.77 -3.67 -1.06
N ASN A 66 -10.86 -4.89 -0.56
CA ASN A 66 -11.81 -5.22 0.51
C ASN A 66 -11.21 -4.86 1.87
N TRP A 67 -11.42 -3.63 2.29
CA TRP A 67 -10.84 -3.09 3.52
C TRP A 67 -11.29 -3.81 4.80
N SER A 68 -12.51 -4.38 4.81
CA SER A 68 -12.97 -5.22 5.91
C SER A 68 -12.09 -6.47 6.05
N ALA A 69 -11.82 -7.15 4.94
CA ALA A 69 -10.93 -8.32 4.96
C ALA A 69 -9.48 -7.96 5.34
N VAL A 70 -9.01 -6.77 4.95
CA VAL A 70 -7.69 -6.27 5.36
C VAL A 70 -7.63 -6.06 6.88
N ALA A 71 -8.66 -5.47 7.47
CA ALA A 71 -8.73 -5.27 8.92
C ALA A 71 -8.83 -6.62 9.67
N ASP A 72 -9.59 -7.57 9.12
CA ASP A 72 -9.74 -8.92 9.70
C ASP A 72 -8.42 -9.72 9.68
N ASP A 73 -7.47 -9.39 8.78
CA ASP A 73 -6.12 -9.98 8.72
C ASP A 73 -5.10 -9.30 9.67
N ASP A 74 -5.56 -8.68 10.74
CA ASP A 74 -4.71 -8.00 11.75
C ASP A 74 -3.84 -6.86 11.16
N ILE A 75 -4.30 -6.23 10.08
CA ILE A 75 -3.68 -5.01 9.55
C ILE A 75 -4.26 -3.81 10.31
N GLN A 76 -3.39 -2.98 10.86
CA GLN A 76 -3.76 -1.89 11.77
C GLN A 76 -3.57 -0.50 11.17
N PHE A 77 -2.79 -0.40 10.10
CA PHE A 77 -2.59 0.84 9.36
C PHE A 77 -2.37 0.59 7.87
N ALA A 78 -2.65 1.61 7.08
CA ALA A 78 -2.36 1.63 5.66
C ALA A 78 -1.62 2.91 5.28
N MET A 79 -0.57 2.78 4.47
CA MET A 79 0.12 3.87 3.80
C MET A 79 -0.42 3.96 2.38
N ILE A 80 -1.04 5.07 2.00
CA ILE A 80 -1.78 5.20 0.74
C ILE A 80 -1.05 6.14 -0.21
N GLY A 81 -0.80 5.65 -1.42
CA GLY A 81 -0.16 6.43 -2.48
C GLY A 81 -1.01 7.64 -2.89
N THR A 82 -0.38 8.80 -2.96
CA THR A 82 -1.05 10.06 -3.30
C THR A 82 -1.01 10.39 -4.78
N ARG A 83 0.01 9.91 -5.50
CA ARG A 83 0.29 10.29 -6.88
C ARG A 83 0.43 9.07 -7.78
N TYR A 84 -0.14 9.19 -8.98
CA TYR A 84 0.16 8.33 -10.11
C TYR A 84 0.50 9.18 -11.33
N ASN A 85 1.69 8.99 -11.90
CA ASN A 85 2.27 9.93 -12.85
C ASN A 85 2.28 11.36 -12.25
N ASN A 86 1.73 12.34 -12.95
CA ASN A 86 1.64 13.72 -12.48
C ASN A 86 0.25 14.12 -11.96
N ALA A 87 -0.58 13.13 -11.61
CA ALA A 87 -1.95 13.35 -11.14
C ALA A 87 -2.18 12.68 -9.78
N VAL A 88 -3.31 12.96 -9.14
CA VAL A 88 -3.76 12.23 -7.95
C VAL A 88 -3.98 10.77 -8.34
N ASP A 89 -3.56 9.85 -7.49
CA ASP A 89 -3.85 8.43 -7.65
C ASP A 89 -5.37 8.20 -7.76
N PRO A 90 -5.86 7.53 -8.82
CA PRO A 90 -7.29 7.39 -9.06
C PRO A 90 -8.04 6.60 -7.97
N TYR A 91 -7.34 5.82 -7.16
CA TYR A 91 -7.91 5.08 -6.03
C TYR A 91 -7.67 5.76 -4.68
N PHE A 92 -7.03 6.94 -4.65
CA PHE A 92 -6.68 7.63 -3.40
C PHE A 92 -7.89 7.82 -2.48
N ASP A 93 -8.95 8.48 -2.96
CA ASP A 93 -10.16 8.75 -2.18
C ASP A 93 -10.81 7.46 -1.66
N THR A 94 -10.98 6.48 -2.55
CA THR A 94 -11.57 5.19 -2.22
C THR A 94 -10.75 4.45 -1.16
N ASN A 95 -9.43 4.46 -1.29
CA ASN A 95 -8.53 3.77 -0.36
C ASN A 95 -8.50 4.45 1.00
N VAL A 96 -8.36 5.78 1.05
CA VAL A 96 -8.35 6.51 2.33
C VAL A 96 -9.66 6.32 3.09
N ARG A 97 -10.81 6.49 2.41
CA ARG A 97 -12.12 6.31 3.04
C ARG A 97 -12.39 4.87 3.46
N GLY A 98 -12.01 3.92 2.60
CA GLY A 98 -12.18 2.50 2.88
C GLY A 98 -11.35 2.03 4.08
N ALA A 99 -10.07 2.39 4.12
CA ALA A 99 -9.19 2.07 5.24
C ALA A 99 -9.68 2.70 6.56
N ALA A 100 -10.03 3.98 6.53
CA ALA A 100 -10.55 4.69 7.70
C ALA A 100 -11.89 4.09 8.19
N ALA A 101 -12.82 3.76 7.29
CA ALA A 101 -14.09 3.14 7.63
C ALA A 101 -13.92 1.73 8.23
N ALA A 102 -12.87 1.00 7.83
CA ALA A 102 -12.50 -0.28 8.42
C ALA A 102 -11.74 -0.16 9.76
N GLY A 103 -11.52 1.06 10.25
CA GLY A 103 -10.85 1.31 11.53
C GLY A 103 -9.32 1.32 11.46
N LEU A 104 -8.71 1.28 10.29
CA LEU A 104 -7.27 1.37 10.13
C LEU A 104 -6.81 2.82 10.33
N ARG A 105 -5.61 2.98 10.88
CA ARG A 105 -4.90 4.27 10.86
C ARG A 105 -4.37 4.51 9.46
N VAL A 106 -4.50 5.74 8.97
CA VAL A 106 -4.14 6.09 7.61
C VAL A 106 -2.96 7.06 7.60
N GLY A 107 -1.90 6.66 6.91
CA GLY A 107 -0.83 7.53 6.45
C GLY A 107 -0.83 7.60 4.93
N VAL A 108 0.02 8.44 4.39
CA VAL A 108 0.14 8.61 2.94
C VAL A 108 1.60 8.64 2.51
N TYR A 109 1.85 8.28 1.26
CA TYR A 109 3.17 8.43 0.68
C TYR A 109 3.11 9.10 -0.70
N LEU A 110 4.16 9.84 -1.01
CA LEU A 110 4.37 10.45 -2.31
C LEU A 110 5.66 9.90 -2.91
N TYR A 111 5.55 9.21 -4.03
CA TYR A 111 6.70 8.89 -4.89
C TYR A 111 7.21 10.19 -5.52
N SER A 112 8.39 10.64 -5.12
CA SER A 112 8.92 11.95 -5.51
C SER A 112 9.88 11.85 -6.68
N TYR A 113 9.70 12.75 -7.64
CA TYR A 113 10.63 13.00 -8.74
C TYR A 113 11.44 14.28 -8.52
N ALA A 114 11.46 14.82 -7.31
CA ALA A 114 12.08 16.10 -7.01
C ALA A 114 13.60 16.01 -7.11
N THR A 115 14.20 16.85 -7.95
CA THR A 115 15.66 17.01 -8.08
C THR A 115 16.15 18.34 -7.52
N THR A 116 15.23 19.16 -6.97
CA THR A 116 15.52 20.44 -6.31
C THR A 116 14.64 20.62 -5.08
N THR A 117 15.06 21.48 -4.16
CA THR A 117 14.26 21.84 -2.98
C THR A 117 12.92 22.48 -3.36
N ALA A 118 12.86 23.30 -4.39
CA ALA A 118 11.63 23.90 -4.87
C ALA A 118 10.62 22.85 -5.38
N MET A 119 11.11 21.78 -6.03
CA MET A 119 10.25 20.65 -6.43
C MET A 119 9.73 19.89 -5.20
N ALA A 120 10.58 19.65 -4.21
CA ALA A 120 10.17 18.99 -2.96
C ALA A 120 9.15 19.82 -2.18
N GLU A 121 9.28 21.14 -2.15
CA GLU A 121 8.28 22.04 -1.58
C GLU A 121 6.95 21.96 -2.33
N SER A 122 6.99 21.89 -3.66
CA SER A 122 5.80 21.68 -4.48
C SER A 122 5.15 20.31 -4.24
N ASP A 123 5.96 19.27 -4.07
CA ASP A 123 5.48 17.92 -3.69
C ASP A 123 4.78 17.95 -2.33
N ALA A 124 5.34 18.66 -1.35
CA ALA A 124 4.70 18.83 -0.06
C ALA A 124 3.38 19.60 -0.17
N ASP A 125 3.33 20.69 -0.95
CA ASP A 125 2.10 21.45 -1.18
C ASP A 125 1.02 20.60 -1.83
N PHE A 126 1.40 19.78 -2.81
CA PHE A 126 0.48 18.84 -3.47
C PHE A 126 -0.14 17.89 -2.45
N VAL A 127 0.68 17.22 -1.64
CA VAL A 127 0.19 16.25 -0.64
C VAL A 127 -0.67 16.95 0.41
N LEU A 128 -0.20 18.05 0.98
CA LEU A 128 -0.91 18.77 2.04
C LEU A 128 -2.27 19.30 1.57
N ASN A 129 -2.36 19.81 0.34
CA ASN A 129 -3.63 20.22 -0.24
C ASN A 129 -4.57 19.05 -0.48
N LEU A 130 -4.04 17.88 -0.87
CA LEU A 130 -4.82 16.69 -1.11
C LEU A 130 -5.43 16.14 0.19
N ILE A 131 -4.62 16.06 1.25
CA ILE A 131 -5.00 15.32 2.47
C ILE A 131 -5.78 16.13 3.51
N LYS A 132 -5.90 17.43 3.36
CA LYS A 132 -6.46 18.36 4.39
C LYS A 132 -7.86 18.00 4.88
N ASP A 133 -8.67 17.33 4.04
CA ASP A 133 -10.04 16.95 4.34
C ASP A 133 -10.19 15.45 4.65
N TYR A 134 -9.08 14.74 4.87
CA TYR A 134 -9.05 13.32 5.17
C TYR A 134 -8.54 13.02 6.58
N PRO A 135 -8.95 11.91 7.21
CA PRO A 135 -8.56 11.56 8.57
C PRO A 135 -7.16 10.91 8.61
N ILE A 136 -6.15 11.69 8.21
CA ILE A 136 -4.75 11.22 8.22
C ILE A 136 -4.23 11.26 9.66
N SER A 137 -3.87 10.10 10.19
CA SER A 137 -3.41 9.90 11.57
C SER A 137 -2.04 9.22 11.67
N TYR A 138 -1.45 8.87 10.54
CA TYR A 138 -0.13 8.28 10.38
C TYR A 138 0.77 9.19 9.54
N PRO A 139 2.07 8.91 9.40
CA PRO A 139 3.01 9.80 8.72
C PRO A 139 2.64 10.15 7.27
N VAL A 140 3.16 11.29 6.84
CA VAL A 140 3.26 11.72 5.45
C VAL A 140 4.66 11.39 4.97
N VAL A 141 4.79 10.43 4.07
CA VAL A 141 6.07 9.87 3.63
C VAL A 141 6.52 10.48 2.31
N LEU A 142 7.75 10.93 2.28
CA LEU A 142 8.47 11.19 1.03
C LEU A 142 9.19 9.90 0.61
N ASP A 143 8.82 9.38 -0.54
CA ASP A 143 9.45 8.19 -1.14
C ASP A 143 10.54 8.65 -2.12
N VAL A 144 11.81 8.34 -1.76
CA VAL A 144 13.04 8.87 -2.40
C VAL A 144 13.78 7.73 -3.08
N GLU A 145 13.22 7.20 -4.17
CA GLU A 145 13.83 6.10 -4.93
C GLU A 145 13.81 6.31 -6.46
N ALA A 146 13.36 7.48 -6.91
CA ALA A 146 13.25 7.77 -8.33
C ALA A 146 14.63 7.85 -9.01
N GLN A 147 14.71 7.31 -10.22
CA GLN A 147 15.96 7.29 -11.00
C GLN A 147 16.49 8.69 -11.31
N GLU A 148 15.61 9.68 -11.38
CA GLU A 148 15.95 11.09 -11.57
C GLU A 148 16.86 11.64 -10.48
N MET A 149 16.87 11.01 -9.32
CA MET A 149 17.71 11.39 -8.17
C MET A 149 19.11 10.77 -8.20
N ASN A 150 19.36 9.77 -9.04
CA ASN A 150 20.63 9.04 -9.08
C ASN A 150 21.88 9.90 -9.39
N GLY A 151 21.68 11.08 -9.96
CA GLY A 151 22.78 12.03 -10.26
C GLY A 151 23.05 13.07 -9.17
N LEU A 152 22.26 13.05 -8.10
CA LEU A 152 22.37 14.02 -7.01
C LEU A 152 23.41 13.60 -5.98
N THR A 153 24.08 14.57 -5.39
CA THR A 153 24.95 14.33 -4.25
C THR A 153 24.14 14.05 -2.98
N PRO A 154 24.70 13.36 -1.97
CA PRO A 154 24.03 13.15 -0.69
C PRO A 154 23.54 14.45 -0.03
N SER A 155 24.28 15.54 -0.17
CA SER A 155 23.86 16.86 0.35
C SER A 155 22.61 17.38 -0.35
N GLN A 156 22.54 17.27 -1.68
CA GLN A 156 21.36 17.69 -2.43
C GLN A 156 20.11 16.86 -2.08
N ILE A 157 20.28 15.55 -1.90
CA ILE A 157 19.19 14.67 -1.47
C ILE A 157 18.72 15.07 -0.06
N ALA A 158 19.66 15.34 0.86
CA ALA A 158 19.32 15.81 2.20
C ALA A 158 18.57 17.15 2.18
N ASP A 159 18.96 18.09 1.33
CA ASP A 159 18.28 19.39 1.20
C ASP A 159 16.85 19.21 0.66
N ILE A 160 16.64 18.33 -0.31
CA ILE A 160 15.32 17.96 -0.86
C ILE A 160 14.43 17.37 0.23
N ILE A 161 14.94 16.38 0.97
CA ILE A 161 14.22 15.74 2.08
C ILE A 161 13.84 16.77 3.14
N ASN A 162 14.79 17.61 3.54
CA ASN A 162 14.57 18.65 4.56
C ASN A 162 13.50 19.66 4.12
N ALA A 163 13.49 20.07 2.86
CA ALA A 163 12.51 20.99 2.32
C ALA A 163 11.08 20.43 2.41
N PHE A 164 10.89 19.18 2.02
CA PHE A 164 9.61 18.48 2.15
C PHE A 164 9.19 18.33 3.60
N CYS A 165 10.07 17.72 4.43
CA CYS A 165 9.77 17.42 5.83
C CYS A 165 9.39 18.66 6.61
N LYS A 166 10.12 19.76 6.43
CA LYS A 166 9.84 21.04 7.11
C LYS A 166 8.43 21.57 6.81
N LYS A 167 7.96 21.46 5.57
CA LYS A 167 6.60 21.89 5.21
C LYS A 167 5.54 20.99 5.85
N VAL A 168 5.75 19.67 5.81
CA VAL A 168 4.87 18.69 6.43
C VAL A 168 4.75 18.90 7.94
N GLU A 169 5.88 19.12 8.62
CA GLU A 169 5.90 19.43 10.06
C GLU A 169 5.19 20.76 10.38
N THR A 170 5.44 21.79 9.58
CA THR A 170 4.81 23.09 9.75
C THR A 170 3.28 23.01 9.62
N ALA A 171 2.79 22.08 8.79
CA ALA A 171 1.37 21.80 8.64
C ALA A 171 0.77 20.90 9.75
N GLY A 172 1.59 20.44 10.69
CA GLY A 172 1.16 19.65 11.85
C GLY A 172 1.11 18.14 11.62
N TYR A 173 1.69 17.64 10.52
CA TYR A 173 1.82 16.21 10.26
C TYR A 173 3.21 15.68 10.62
N TYR A 174 3.32 14.38 10.79
CA TYR A 174 4.61 13.70 11.01
C TYR A 174 5.22 13.32 9.65
N PRO A 175 6.38 13.89 9.27
CA PRO A 175 7.09 13.46 8.08
C PRO A 175 7.82 12.14 8.33
N MET A 176 7.94 11.36 7.28
CA MET A 176 8.78 10.17 7.23
C MET A 176 9.44 10.08 5.85
N VAL A 177 10.54 9.37 5.75
CA VAL A 177 11.28 9.16 4.49
C VAL A 177 11.40 7.67 4.26
N TYR A 178 11.15 7.27 3.02
CA TYR A 178 11.48 5.96 2.48
C TYR A 178 12.60 6.13 1.42
N THR A 179 13.64 5.25 1.45
CA THR A 179 14.79 5.28 0.53
C THR A 179 15.22 3.88 0.16
#